data_13c5f24990a716ebb3146ec7362b09f6
#
_entry.id   13c5f24990a716ebb3146ec7362b09f6
#
_cell.length_a   1.000
_cell.length_b   1.000
_cell.length_c   1.000
_cell.angle_alpha   90.00
_cell.angle_beta   90.00
_cell.angle_gamma   90.00
#
_symmetry.space_group_name_H-M   'P 1'
#
loop_
_entity.id
_entity.type
_entity.pdbx_description
1 polymer ?
#
loop_
_entity_poly.entity_id
_entity_poly.type
_entity_poly.pdbx_seq_one_letter_code
_entity_poly.pdbx_strand_id
1 'polypeptide(L)'
;MAESNELRAGEVVVLRGPGGTSVLLELRQGASEIPGRGVVDLSAQIGQVPATSFEWAGATYEVDRPTLSDLLVQMRRKAQIVTAKDAMYLLYVAGVGPGSRVAEAGSGSGALTTVLAHAVGPNGSVDSFDRRDDFLEVARKNVEAAGLGDRVHFAKRDLAVEGLPPGPYDALLLDLPEPWAVVPRVGDSLRRGGHLATYTPTYNQLEQSVRALREHGYEDVRSVELIERELHVGAGGTRPAFDMLGHTGFLTGARRGR
;
A
#
# COMPACT_ATOMS: atom_id res chain seq x y z
N MET A 1 -25.78 -9.45 -11.26
CA MET A 1 -25.58 -10.82 -10.71
C MET A 1 -24.63 -10.64 -9.53
N ALA A 2 -25.00 -11.14 -8.36
CA ALA A 2 -24.06 -11.14 -7.23
C ALA A 2 -22.85 -11.99 -7.66
N GLU A 3 -21.63 -11.46 -7.53
CA GLU A 3 -20.44 -12.26 -7.74
C GLU A 3 -20.45 -13.42 -6.75
N SER A 4 -20.16 -14.63 -7.27
CA SER A 4 -20.00 -15.81 -6.42
C SER A 4 -18.95 -15.54 -5.35
N ASN A 5 -19.29 -15.80 -4.08
CA ASN A 5 -18.35 -15.61 -2.97
C ASN A 5 -17.28 -16.74 -2.91
N GLU A 6 -17.29 -17.64 -3.88
CA GLU A 6 -16.36 -18.79 -3.94
C GLU A 6 -14.95 -18.35 -4.31
N LEU A 7 -13.96 -19.05 -3.77
CA LEU A 7 -12.54 -18.89 -4.10
C LEU A 7 -12.27 -19.40 -5.53
N ARG A 8 -11.50 -18.66 -6.30
CA ARG A 8 -11.21 -18.97 -7.71
C ARG A 8 -9.74 -19.31 -7.92
N ALA A 9 -9.47 -20.17 -8.89
CA ALA A 9 -8.10 -20.38 -9.34
C ALA A 9 -7.48 -19.05 -9.83
N GLY A 10 -6.23 -18.81 -9.47
CA GLY A 10 -5.51 -17.55 -9.74
C GLY A 10 -5.69 -16.47 -8.66
N GLU A 11 -6.65 -16.62 -7.74
CA GLU A 11 -6.75 -15.69 -6.60
C GLU A 11 -5.57 -15.86 -5.63
N VAL A 12 -5.10 -14.76 -5.06
CA VAL A 12 -4.20 -14.80 -3.91
C VAL A 12 -5.02 -15.05 -2.65
N VAL A 13 -4.64 -16.06 -1.90
CA VAL A 13 -5.27 -16.44 -0.62
C VAL A 13 -4.27 -16.37 0.51
N VAL A 14 -4.77 -16.20 1.72
CA VAL A 14 -3.99 -16.35 2.95
C VAL A 14 -4.29 -17.71 3.57
N LEU A 15 -3.23 -18.48 3.80
CA LEU A 15 -3.28 -19.72 4.58
C LEU A 15 -2.93 -19.39 6.02
N ARG A 16 -3.92 -19.51 6.93
CA ARG A 16 -3.76 -19.28 8.36
C ARG A 16 -3.61 -20.59 9.08
N GLY A 17 -2.58 -20.72 9.90
CA GLY A 17 -2.27 -21.93 10.65
C GLY A 17 -2.13 -21.69 12.14
N PRO A 18 -1.77 -22.73 12.89
CA PRO A 18 -1.58 -22.65 14.32
C PRO A 18 -0.56 -21.59 14.74
N GLY A 19 -0.74 -21.03 15.94
CA GLY A 19 0.17 -20.05 16.51
C GLY A 19 0.20 -18.69 15.79
N GLY A 20 -0.86 -18.37 15.05
CA GLY A 20 -0.97 -17.09 14.31
C GLY A 20 -0.10 -17.03 13.05
N THR A 21 0.35 -18.19 12.56
CA THR A 21 1.13 -18.25 11.32
C THR A 21 0.24 -17.98 10.11
N SER A 22 0.72 -17.18 9.17
CA SER A 22 0.03 -16.90 7.91
C SER A 22 1.00 -16.90 6.72
N VAL A 23 0.52 -17.33 5.56
CA VAL A 23 1.29 -17.33 4.31
C VAL A 23 0.38 -16.94 3.15
N LEU A 24 0.85 -16.07 2.27
CA LEU A 24 0.17 -15.75 1.01
C LEU A 24 0.55 -16.76 -0.06
N LEU A 25 -0.44 -17.26 -0.77
CA LEU A 25 -0.27 -18.21 -1.87
C LEU A 25 -1.26 -17.88 -3.00
N GLU A 26 -0.86 -18.15 -4.23
CA GLU A 26 -1.79 -18.19 -5.34
C GLU A 26 -2.57 -19.52 -5.29
N LEU A 27 -3.90 -19.45 -5.30
CA LEU A 27 -4.78 -20.60 -5.32
C LEU A 27 -4.76 -21.22 -6.73
N ARG A 28 -4.19 -22.42 -6.85
CA ARG A 28 -4.04 -23.13 -8.13
C ARG A 28 -4.28 -24.61 -8.00
N GLN A 29 -4.53 -25.25 -9.15
CA GLN A 29 -4.55 -26.72 -9.22
C GLN A 29 -3.15 -27.29 -8.95
N GLY A 30 -3.09 -28.36 -8.17
CA GLY A 30 -1.85 -29.04 -7.83
C GLY A 30 -1.09 -28.42 -6.64
N ALA A 31 0.08 -28.95 -6.43
CA ALA A 31 0.90 -28.66 -5.27
C ALA A 31 1.57 -27.28 -5.34
N SER A 32 1.57 -26.59 -4.21
CA SER A 32 2.28 -25.32 -3.99
C SER A 32 3.32 -25.49 -2.89
N GLU A 33 4.54 -25.00 -3.10
CA GLU A 33 5.60 -25.01 -2.10
C GLU A 33 5.45 -23.83 -1.15
N ILE A 34 5.49 -24.11 0.16
CA ILE A 34 5.57 -23.09 1.20
C ILE A 34 7.00 -23.11 1.73
N PRO A 35 7.80 -22.03 1.51
CA PRO A 35 9.19 -21.98 1.92
C PRO A 35 9.37 -22.31 3.41
N GLY A 36 10.22 -23.30 3.70
CA GLY A 36 10.50 -23.75 5.07
C GLY A 36 9.40 -24.55 5.77
N ARG A 37 8.29 -24.88 5.07
CA ARG A 37 7.15 -25.62 5.67
C ARG A 37 6.72 -26.85 4.87
N GLY A 38 7.13 -26.97 3.61
CA GLY A 38 6.80 -28.11 2.76
C GLY A 38 5.83 -27.76 1.63
N VAL A 39 5.11 -28.78 1.16
CA VAL A 39 4.23 -28.70 -0.01
C VAL A 39 2.77 -28.87 0.44
N VAL A 40 1.89 -28.01 -0.05
CA VAL A 40 0.44 -28.08 0.18
C VAL A 40 -0.30 -28.14 -1.16
N ASP A 41 -1.34 -28.93 -1.23
CA ASP A 41 -2.28 -28.95 -2.37
C ASP A 41 -3.61 -28.30 -1.93
N LEU A 42 -3.89 -27.12 -2.50
CA LEU A 42 -5.11 -26.37 -2.24
C LEU A 42 -6.17 -26.52 -3.33
N SER A 43 -6.01 -27.50 -4.25
CA SER A 43 -6.95 -27.72 -5.36
C SER A 43 -8.40 -27.88 -4.88
N ALA A 44 -8.61 -28.54 -3.75
CA ALA A 44 -9.93 -28.76 -3.15
C ALA A 44 -10.60 -27.48 -2.61
N GLN A 45 -9.83 -26.40 -2.45
CA GLN A 45 -10.35 -25.12 -1.96
C GLN A 45 -10.91 -24.25 -3.10
N ILE A 46 -10.61 -24.59 -4.36
CA ILE A 46 -11.19 -23.91 -5.52
C ILE A 46 -12.69 -24.23 -5.56
N GLY A 47 -13.52 -23.20 -5.61
CA GLY A 47 -14.99 -23.31 -5.55
C GLY A 47 -15.57 -23.36 -4.13
N GLN A 48 -14.72 -23.41 -3.09
CA GLN A 48 -15.17 -23.31 -1.71
C GLN A 48 -15.38 -21.83 -1.30
N VAL A 49 -16.16 -21.63 -0.24
CA VAL A 49 -16.29 -20.30 0.36
C VAL A 49 -15.04 -19.94 1.18
N PRO A 50 -14.67 -18.66 1.30
CA PRO A 50 -13.61 -18.22 2.18
C PRO A 50 -13.78 -18.69 3.62
N ALA A 51 -12.70 -18.75 4.38
CA ALA A 51 -12.63 -19.27 5.75
C ALA A 51 -12.94 -20.78 5.87
N THR A 52 -12.68 -21.54 4.80
CA THR A 52 -12.78 -23.00 4.84
C THR A 52 -11.54 -23.62 5.46
N SER A 53 -11.77 -24.50 6.46
CA SER A 53 -10.69 -25.21 7.15
C SER A 53 -10.35 -26.53 6.48
N PHE A 54 -9.08 -26.93 6.58
CA PHE A 54 -8.58 -28.24 6.11
C PHE A 54 -7.38 -28.69 6.93
N GLU A 55 -7.11 -30.00 6.91
CA GLU A 55 -5.97 -30.58 7.62
C GLU A 55 -4.74 -30.64 6.69
N TRP A 56 -3.60 -30.13 7.19
CA TRP A 56 -2.32 -30.25 6.51
C TRP A 56 -1.18 -30.35 7.54
N ALA A 57 -0.23 -31.26 7.28
CA ALA A 57 0.95 -31.48 8.13
C ALA A 57 0.60 -31.73 9.62
N GLY A 58 -0.54 -32.38 9.89
CA GLY A 58 -0.99 -32.70 11.25
C GLY A 58 -1.60 -31.53 12.02
N ALA A 59 -1.99 -30.46 11.34
CA ALA A 59 -2.64 -29.31 11.95
C ALA A 59 -3.76 -28.75 11.07
N THR A 60 -4.72 -28.08 11.69
CA THR A 60 -5.83 -27.41 10.99
C THR A 60 -5.38 -26.05 10.48
N TYR A 61 -5.64 -25.80 9.21
CA TYR A 61 -5.41 -24.52 8.52
C TYR A 61 -6.72 -23.99 7.95
N GLU A 62 -6.78 -22.68 7.77
CA GLU A 62 -7.90 -21.98 7.15
C GLU A 62 -7.42 -21.25 5.89
N VAL A 63 -8.17 -21.32 4.81
CA VAL A 63 -7.93 -20.58 3.57
C VAL A 63 -8.93 -19.45 3.45
N ASP A 64 -8.43 -18.23 3.31
CA ASP A 64 -9.26 -17.04 3.21
C ASP A 64 -8.70 -16.04 2.19
N ARG A 65 -9.49 -15.02 1.84
CA ARG A 65 -8.99 -13.86 1.11
C ARG A 65 -8.13 -13.01 2.02
N PRO A 66 -6.94 -12.56 1.58
CA PRO A 66 -6.07 -11.77 2.42
C PRO A 66 -6.68 -10.39 2.69
N THR A 67 -6.54 -9.93 3.91
CA THR A 67 -6.77 -8.53 4.27
C THR A 67 -5.58 -7.68 3.84
N LEU A 68 -5.76 -6.36 3.77
CA LEU A 68 -4.65 -5.45 3.51
C LEU A 68 -3.52 -5.61 4.55
N SER A 69 -3.87 -5.91 5.81
CA SER A 69 -2.88 -6.19 6.85
C SER A 69 -2.03 -7.42 6.51
N ASP A 70 -2.66 -8.51 6.04
CA ASP A 70 -1.92 -9.71 5.63
C ASP A 70 -0.93 -9.40 4.51
N LEU A 71 -1.35 -8.61 3.51
CA LEU A 71 -0.51 -8.21 2.39
C LEU A 71 0.72 -7.42 2.84
N LEU A 72 0.55 -6.46 3.76
CA LEU A 72 1.63 -5.62 4.24
C LEU A 72 2.61 -6.35 5.19
N VAL A 73 2.09 -7.26 6.03
CA VAL A 73 2.92 -8.02 6.98
C VAL A 73 3.87 -8.97 6.25
N GLN A 74 3.43 -9.61 5.18
CA GLN A 74 4.21 -10.61 4.45
C GLN A 74 5.09 -10.04 3.33
N MET A 75 5.05 -8.73 3.14
CA MET A 75 5.83 -8.04 2.13
C MET A 75 7.34 -8.15 2.37
N ARG A 76 8.11 -8.36 1.31
CA ARG A 76 9.58 -8.29 1.36
C ARG A 76 10.00 -6.83 1.50
N ARG A 77 10.69 -6.51 2.60
CA ARG A 77 11.14 -5.15 2.89
C ARG A 77 12.59 -4.96 2.49
N LYS A 78 12.86 -3.93 1.70
CA LYS A 78 14.22 -3.49 1.33
C LYS A 78 14.55 -2.11 1.91
N ALA A 79 13.52 -1.34 2.29
CA ALA A 79 13.63 -0.02 2.89
C ALA A 79 12.62 0.13 4.04
N GLN A 80 12.73 1.24 4.77
CA GLN A 80 11.65 1.71 5.65
C GLN A 80 10.38 1.87 4.81
N ILE A 81 9.27 1.38 5.32
CA ILE A 81 7.97 1.49 4.66
C ILE A 81 7.09 2.50 5.39
N VAL A 82 6.22 3.16 4.65
CA VAL A 82 5.11 3.93 5.24
C VAL A 82 4.25 2.96 6.05
N THR A 83 3.99 3.29 7.32
CA THR A 83 3.20 2.42 8.21
C THR A 83 1.73 2.40 7.78
N ALA A 84 0.99 1.37 8.19
CA ALA A 84 -0.43 1.23 7.81
C ALA A 84 -1.26 2.46 8.21
N LYS A 85 -1.08 2.98 9.44
CA LYS A 85 -1.81 4.17 9.89
C LYS A 85 -1.54 5.40 9.03
N ASP A 86 -0.28 5.60 8.62
CA ASP A 86 0.14 6.73 7.80
C ASP A 86 -0.36 6.57 6.36
N ALA A 87 -0.26 5.37 5.79
CA ALA A 87 -0.77 5.07 4.46
C ALA A 87 -2.28 5.30 4.36
N MET A 88 -3.06 4.84 5.37
CA MET A 88 -4.51 5.09 5.41
C MET A 88 -4.83 6.59 5.47
N TYR A 89 -4.07 7.35 6.24
CA TYR A 89 -4.28 8.79 6.30
C TYR A 89 -3.89 9.50 5.00
N LEU A 90 -2.81 9.06 4.34
CA LEU A 90 -2.43 9.57 3.01
C LEU A 90 -3.54 9.33 1.98
N LEU A 91 -4.17 8.14 1.97
CA LEU A 91 -5.35 7.87 1.13
C LEU A 91 -6.47 8.88 1.40
N TYR A 92 -6.77 9.10 2.68
CA TYR A 92 -7.84 10.00 3.10
C TYR A 92 -7.61 11.44 2.62
N VAL A 93 -6.41 12.01 2.86
CA VAL A 93 -6.12 13.40 2.47
C VAL A 93 -5.92 13.57 0.97
N ALA A 94 -5.51 12.51 0.27
CA ALA A 94 -5.38 12.49 -1.17
C ALA A 94 -6.72 12.21 -1.90
N GLY A 95 -7.78 11.89 -1.15
CA GLY A 95 -9.09 11.59 -1.73
C GLY A 95 -9.08 10.36 -2.65
N VAL A 96 -8.19 9.39 -2.38
CA VAL A 96 -8.08 8.17 -3.18
C VAL A 96 -9.21 7.21 -2.84
N GLY A 97 -9.88 6.71 -3.85
CA GLY A 97 -10.97 5.75 -3.73
C GLY A 97 -11.17 4.92 -5.00
N PRO A 98 -12.20 4.07 -5.03
CA PRO A 98 -12.48 3.21 -6.19
C PRO A 98 -12.59 4.01 -7.50
N GLY A 99 -11.87 3.55 -8.53
CA GLY A 99 -11.82 4.18 -9.84
C GLY A 99 -10.82 5.33 -9.98
N SER A 100 -10.13 5.75 -8.92
CA SER A 100 -9.12 6.80 -9.00
C SER A 100 -7.94 6.40 -9.87
N ARG A 101 -7.42 7.36 -10.64
CA ARG A 101 -6.11 7.27 -11.29
C ARG A 101 -5.08 8.02 -10.46
N VAL A 102 -4.15 7.31 -9.88
CA VAL A 102 -3.19 7.83 -8.90
C VAL A 102 -1.76 7.73 -9.43
N ALA A 103 -0.97 8.77 -9.18
CA ALA A 103 0.48 8.70 -9.34
C ALA A 103 1.16 8.60 -7.97
N GLU A 104 2.22 7.81 -7.90
CA GLU A 104 3.07 7.67 -6.73
C GLU A 104 4.53 7.86 -7.13
N ALA A 105 5.31 8.59 -6.33
CA ALA A 105 6.75 8.61 -6.49
C ALA A 105 7.45 8.21 -5.18
N GLY A 106 8.41 7.29 -5.31
CA GLY A 106 9.05 6.58 -4.22
C GLY A 106 8.39 5.23 -4.00
N SER A 107 8.38 4.36 -5.02
CA SER A 107 7.81 3.00 -4.94
C SER A 107 8.39 2.20 -3.76
N GLY A 108 9.67 2.39 -3.45
CA GLY A 108 10.36 1.72 -2.36
C GLY A 108 10.18 0.20 -2.39
N SER A 109 9.65 -0.37 -1.31
CA SER A 109 9.29 -1.80 -1.26
C SER A 109 7.87 -2.07 -1.77
N GLY A 110 7.12 -1.08 -2.23
CA GLY A 110 5.76 -1.21 -2.74
C GLY A 110 4.68 -1.23 -1.66
N ALA A 111 4.97 -0.80 -0.42
CA ALA A 111 3.98 -0.82 0.66
C ALA A 111 2.84 0.18 0.40
N LEU A 112 3.17 1.44 0.15
CA LEU A 112 2.17 2.45 -0.20
C LEU A 112 1.51 2.11 -1.54
N THR A 113 2.28 1.61 -2.53
CA THR A 113 1.75 1.14 -3.82
C THR A 113 0.68 0.06 -3.64
N THR A 114 0.90 -0.93 -2.75
CA THR A 114 -0.06 -1.99 -2.44
C THR A 114 -1.34 -1.42 -1.83
N VAL A 115 -1.20 -0.48 -0.90
CA VAL A 115 -2.35 0.21 -0.28
C VAL A 115 -3.14 1.00 -1.31
N LEU A 116 -2.47 1.74 -2.19
CA LEU A 116 -3.08 2.48 -3.29
C LEU A 116 -3.81 1.55 -4.26
N ALA A 117 -3.16 0.49 -4.73
CA ALA A 117 -3.73 -0.49 -5.64
C ALA A 117 -4.96 -1.20 -5.07
N HIS A 118 -4.95 -1.47 -3.76
CA HIS A 118 -6.12 -2.01 -3.06
C HIS A 118 -7.27 -1.00 -3.06
N ALA A 119 -6.99 0.26 -2.74
CA ALA A 119 -8.00 1.32 -2.59
C ALA A 119 -8.64 1.75 -3.91
N VAL A 120 -7.87 1.84 -5.00
CA VAL A 120 -8.41 2.23 -6.31
C VAL A 120 -9.31 1.17 -6.93
N GLY A 121 -9.19 -0.08 -6.48
CA GLY A 121 -10.03 -1.18 -6.96
C GLY A 121 -9.77 -1.55 -8.43
N PRO A 122 -10.61 -2.45 -9.00
CA PRO A 122 -10.38 -3.00 -10.34
C PRO A 122 -10.57 -2.00 -11.49
N ASN A 123 -11.26 -0.88 -11.23
CA ASN A 123 -11.53 0.16 -12.23
C ASN A 123 -10.61 1.38 -12.10
N GLY A 124 -9.69 1.39 -11.13
CA GLY A 124 -8.68 2.42 -10.94
C GLY A 124 -7.29 1.96 -11.35
N SER A 125 -6.34 2.87 -11.28
CA SER A 125 -4.94 2.57 -11.62
C SER A 125 -3.95 3.36 -10.79
N VAL A 126 -2.75 2.80 -10.63
CA VAL A 126 -1.61 3.44 -9.97
C VAL A 126 -0.42 3.44 -10.93
N ASP A 127 0.08 4.62 -11.26
CA ASP A 127 1.36 4.79 -11.93
C ASP A 127 2.42 5.06 -10.85
N SER A 128 3.28 4.07 -10.55
CA SER A 128 4.28 4.14 -9.47
C SER A 128 5.68 4.31 -10.04
N PHE A 129 6.40 5.32 -9.55
CA PHE A 129 7.70 5.75 -10.05
C PHE A 129 8.78 5.63 -8.99
N ASP A 130 9.94 5.10 -9.38
CA ASP A 130 11.18 5.18 -8.59
C ASP A 130 12.36 5.38 -9.56
N ARG A 131 13.40 6.06 -9.10
CA ARG A 131 14.62 6.25 -9.89
C ARG A 131 15.56 5.03 -9.85
N ARG A 132 15.29 4.05 -8.98
CA ARG A 132 16.12 2.88 -8.75
C ARG A 132 15.42 1.61 -9.22
N ASP A 133 16.04 0.92 -10.17
CA ASP A 133 15.51 -0.31 -10.75
C ASP A 133 15.33 -1.43 -9.73
N ASP A 134 16.27 -1.54 -8.78
CA ASP A 134 16.26 -2.57 -7.74
C ASP A 134 15.12 -2.43 -6.73
N PHE A 135 14.59 -1.22 -6.56
CA PHE A 135 13.38 -0.97 -5.77
C PHE A 135 12.11 -1.28 -6.57
N LEU A 136 12.06 -0.85 -7.83
CA LEU A 136 10.95 -1.18 -8.73
C LEU A 136 10.76 -2.69 -8.86
N GLU A 137 11.85 -3.46 -8.92
CA GLU A 137 11.77 -4.92 -8.97
C GLU A 137 11.16 -5.51 -7.70
N VAL A 138 11.56 -5.03 -6.52
CA VAL A 138 11.01 -5.48 -5.24
C VAL A 138 9.55 -5.07 -5.10
N ALA A 139 9.20 -3.81 -5.42
CA ALA A 139 7.84 -3.30 -5.37
C ALA A 139 6.92 -4.10 -6.30
N ARG A 140 7.34 -4.36 -7.53
CA ARG A 140 6.59 -5.18 -8.50
C ARG A 140 6.30 -6.57 -7.95
N LYS A 141 7.32 -7.28 -7.46
CA LYS A 141 7.16 -8.62 -6.89
C LYS A 141 6.21 -8.64 -5.70
N ASN A 142 6.25 -7.63 -4.84
CA ASN A 142 5.35 -7.54 -3.70
C ASN A 142 3.90 -7.27 -4.13
N VAL A 143 3.68 -6.37 -5.08
CA VAL A 143 2.35 -6.05 -5.60
C VAL A 143 1.76 -7.21 -6.40
N GLU A 144 2.57 -7.92 -7.19
CA GLU A 144 2.18 -9.16 -7.89
C GLU A 144 1.81 -10.26 -6.89
N ALA A 145 2.63 -10.48 -5.85
CA ALA A 145 2.35 -11.45 -4.79
C ALA A 145 1.08 -11.10 -3.98
N ALA A 146 0.67 -9.83 -3.97
CA ALA A 146 -0.58 -9.37 -3.39
C ALA A 146 -1.80 -9.56 -4.33
N GLY A 147 -1.60 -10.03 -5.57
CA GLY A 147 -2.67 -10.16 -6.56
C GLY A 147 -3.18 -8.82 -7.11
N LEU A 148 -2.37 -7.76 -7.04
CA LEU A 148 -2.74 -6.40 -7.41
C LEU A 148 -1.97 -5.86 -8.63
N GLY A 149 -1.18 -6.72 -9.30
CA GLY A 149 -0.31 -6.32 -10.41
C GLY A 149 -1.03 -5.64 -11.56
N ASP A 150 -2.22 -6.08 -11.90
CA ASP A 150 -3.02 -5.54 -13.00
C ASP A 150 -3.46 -4.08 -12.80
N ARG A 151 -3.36 -3.56 -11.56
CA ARG A 151 -3.77 -2.19 -11.23
C ARG A 151 -2.59 -1.22 -11.21
N VAL A 152 -1.34 -1.73 -11.33
CA VAL A 152 -0.13 -0.93 -11.11
C VAL A 152 0.79 -0.97 -12.31
N HIS A 153 1.13 0.22 -12.80
CA HIS A 153 2.18 0.41 -13.78
C HIS A 153 3.43 0.98 -13.11
N PHE A 154 4.51 0.20 -13.10
CA PHE A 154 5.80 0.63 -12.58
C PHE A 154 6.70 1.17 -13.68
N ALA A 155 7.26 2.37 -13.48
CA ALA A 155 8.21 2.95 -14.42
C ALA A 155 9.40 3.60 -13.70
N LYS A 156 10.59 3.43 -14.29
CA LYS A 156 11.78 4.16 -13.85
C LYS A 156 11.65 5.61 -14.26
N ARG A 157 11.59 6.51 -13.26
CA ARG A 157 11.48 7.93 -13.50
C ARG A 157 11.86 8.73 -12.25
N ASP A 158 12.60 9.80 -12.44
CA ASP A 158 12.85 10.81 -11.42
C ASP A 158 11.90 12.00 -11.64
N LEU A 159 10.82 12.05 -10.86
CA LEU A 159 9.82 13.11 -11.01
C LEU A 159 10.36 14.50 -10.67
N ALA A 160 11.44 14.62 -9.89
CA ALA A 160 12.08 15.89 -9.62
C ALA A 160 12.84 16.46 -10.83
N VAL A 161 13.21 15.61 -11.77
CA VAL A 161 13.93 15.98 -12.99
C VAL A 161 13.02 15.99 -14.22
N GLU A 162 12.28 14.89 -14.40
CA GLU A 162 11.50 14.60 -15.60
C GLU A 162 10.04 15.05 -15.53
N GLY A 163 9.57 15.39 -14.32
CA GLY A 163 8.17 15.75 -14.06
C GLY A 163 7.20 14.58 -14.11
N LEU A 164 5.96 14.86 -13.75
CA LEU A 164 4.87 13.89 -13.80
C LEU A 164 4.46 13.64 -15.26
N PRO A 165 4.29 12.38 -15.69
CA PRO A 165 3.79 12.08 -17.04
C PRO A 165 2.40 12.70 -17.28
N PRO A 166 1.98 12.83 -18.56
CA PRO A 166 0.65 13.39 -18.87
C PRO A 166 -0.48 12.63 -18.17
N GLY A 167 -1.37 13.41 -17.52
CA GLY A 167 -2.54 12.93 -16.80
C GLY A 167 -3.80 12.79 -17.66
N PRO A 168 -4.97 13.06 -17.08
CA PRO A 168 -5.14 13.60 -15.73
C PRO A 168 -5.03 12.54 -14.63
N TYR A 169 -4.33 12.86 -13.55
CA TYR A 169 -4.35 12.10 -12.31
C TYR A 169 -5.32 12.75 -11.31
N ASP A 170 -5.99 11.94 -10.51
CA ASP A 170 -6.84 12.39 -9.40
C ASP A 170 -6.01 12.79 -8.19
N ALA A 171 -4.94 12.03 -7.93
CA ALA A 171 -4.03 12.25 -6.82
C ALA A 171 -2.58 11.96 -7.18
N LEU A 172 -1.66 12.63 -6.47
CA LEU A 172 -0.21 12.37 -6.49
C LEU A 172 0.28 12.18 -5.05
N LEU A 173 0.94 11.05 -4.77
CA LEU A 173 1.54 10.78 -3.47
C LEU A 173 3.07 10.74 -3.61
N LEU A 174 3.76 11.41 -2.69
CA LEU A 174 5.22 11.57 -2.72
C LEU A 174 5.83 11.03 -1.41
N ASP A 175 6.50 9.89 -1.50
CA ASP A 175 7.37 9.32 -0.45
C ASP A 175 8.83 9.40 -0.91
N LEU A 176 9.36 10.60 -0.93
CA LEU A 176 10.68 10.95 -1.44
C LEU A 176 11.48 11.74 -0.41
N PRO A 177 12.83 11.70 -0.48
CA PRO A 177 13.66 12.57 0.34
C PRO A 177 13.41 14.06 0.13
N GLU A 178 13.05 14.47 -1.08
CA GLU A 178 12.87 15.88 -1.50
C GLU A 178 11.56 16.10 -2.27
N PRO A 179 10.37 15.87 -1.64
CA PRO A 179 9.09 15.96 -2.36
C PRO A 179 8.82 17.38 -2.89
N TRP A 180 9.35 18.42 -2.26
CA TRP A 180 9.23 19.82 -2.73
C TRP A 180 9.83 20.04 -4.12
N ALA A 181 10.83 19.27 -4.54
CA ALA A 181 11.43 19.37 -5.87
C ALA A 181 10.50 18.88 -6.98
N VAL A 182 9.53 18.03 -6.64
CA VAL A 182 8.52 17.52 -7.59
C VAL A 182 7.39 18.53 -7.81
N VAL A 183 7.00 19.28 -6.77
CA VAL A 183 5.84 20.19 -6.78
C VAL A 183 5.80 21.13 -8.01
N PRO A 184 6.90 21.85 -8.39
CA PRO A 184 6.90 22.72 -9.55
C PRO A 184 6.77 22.00 -10.90
N ARG A 185 6.90 20.67 -10.92
CA ARG A 185 6.92 19.84 -12.12
C ARG A 185 5.65 19.02 -12.33
N VAL A 186 4.66 19.19 -11.47
CA VAL A 186 3.38 18.46 -11.55
C VAL A 186 2.54 18.97 -12.72
N GLY A 187 2.49 20.29 -12.91
CA GLY A 187 1.77 20.92 -14.01
C GLY A 187 0.32 20.46 -14.13
N ASP A 188 -0.15 20.35 -15.38
CA ASP A 188 -1.53 19.93 -15.68
C ASP A 188 -1.77 18.42 -15.56
N SER A 189 -0.72 17.65 -15.27
CA SER A 189 -0.84 16.18 -15.10
C SER A 189 -1.70 15.80 -13.89
N LEU A 190 -1.68 16.59 -12.81
CA LEU A 190 -2.68 16.48 -11.75
C LEU A 190 -3.90 17.32 -12.15
N ARG A 191 -5.11 16.77 -12.14
CA ARG A 191 -6.32 17.52 -12.51
C ARG A 191 -6.58 18.71 -11.56
N ARG A 192 -7.33 19.69 -12.01
CA ARG A 192 -7.80 20.77 -11.12
C ARG A 192 -8.68 20.19 -10.02
N GLY A 193 -8.47 20.65 -8.80
CA GLY A 193 -9.08 20.06 -7.60
C GLY A 193 -8.59 18.67 -7.24
N GLY A 194 -7.60 18.14 -7.96
CA GLY A 194 -6.87 16.92 -7.57
C GLY A 194 -5.99 17.17 -6.36
N HIS A 195 -5.57 16.11 -5.68
CA HIS A 195 -4.85 16.21 -4.43
C HIS A 195 -3.40 15.77 -4.55
N LEU A 196 -2.52 16.44 -3.80
CA LEU A 196 -1.13 16.05 -3.62
C LEU A 196 -0.91 15.75 -2.14
N ALA A 197 -0.32 14.61 -1.85
CA ALA A 197 0.06 14.24 -0.49
C ALA A 197 1.55 13.92 -0.41
N THR A 198 2.19 14.28 0.71
CA THR A 198 3.60 13.97 0.97
C THR A 198 3.77 13.26 2.29
N TYR A 199 4.73 12.33 2.33
CA TYR A 199 5.26 11.74 3.55
C TYR A 199 6.69 12.24 3.74
N THR A 200 6.99 12.81 4.91
CA THR A 200 8.31 13.35 5.22
C THR A 200 8.73 13.04 6.66
N PRO A 201 9.93 12.47 6.88
CA PRO A 201 10.35 12.04 8.22
C PRO A 201 10.87 13.19 9.12
N THR A 202 11.15 14.38 8.59
CA THR A 202 11.77 15.48 9.36
C THR A 202 11.03 16.80 9.23
N TYR A 203 11.10 17.66 10.24
CA TYR A 203 10.52 19.01 10.21
C TYR A 203 11.05 19.86 9.05
N ASN A 204 12.35 19.77 8.75
CA ASN A 204 12.94 20.53 7.63
C ASN A 204 12.32 20.15 6.29
N GLN A 205 12.07 18.86 6.07
CA GLN A 205 11.42 18.35 4.85
C GLN A 205 9.95 18.77 4.81
N LEU A 206 9.26 18.69 5.95
CA LEU A 206 7.88 19.16 6.08
C LEU A 206 7.77 20.64 5.71
N GLU A 207 8.60 21.52 6.30
CA GLU A 207 8.56 22.94 6.05
C GLU A 207 8.84 23.31 4.59
N GLN A 208 9.83 22.66 3.97
CA GLN A 208 10.14 22.85 2.55
C GLN A 208 8.98 22.40 1.66
N SER A 209 8.36 21.25 1.97
CA SER A 209 7.21 20.75 1.21
C SER A 209 6.01 21.67 1.29
N VAL A 210 5.66 22.14 2.50
CA VAL A 210 4.55 23.08 2.71
C VAL A 210 4.79 24.42 2.00
N ARG A 211 6.03 24.92 2.05
CA ARG A 211 6.41 26.16 1.34
C ARG A 211 6.23 26.00 -0.17
N ALA A 212 6.80 24.93 -0.75
CA ALA A 212 6.67 24.67 -2.17
C ALA A 212 5.21 24.52 -2.63
N LEU A 213 4.38 23.80 -1.86
CA LEU A 213 2.95 23.67 -2.16
C LEU A 213 2.25 25.03 -2.23
N ARG A 214 2.48 25.90 -1.23
CA ARG A 214 1.87 27.23 -1.19
C ARG A 214 2.36 28.15 -2.31
N GLU A 215 3.66 28.14 -2.60
CA GLU A 215 4.27 28.92 -3.69
C GLU A 215 3.75 28.51 -5.07
N HIS A 216 3.32 27.24 -5.24
CA HIS A 216 2.79 26.73 -6.51
C HIS A 216 1.24 26.64 -6.54
N GLY A 217 0.56 27.42 -5.68
CA GLY A 217 -0.88 27.61 -5.76
C GLY A 217 -1.72 26.42 -5.28
N TYR A 218 -1.15 25.55 -4.46
CA TYR A 218 -1.94 24.54 -3.77
C TYR A 218 -2.70 25.16 -2.60
N GLU A 219 -3.95 24.76 -2.45
CA GLU A 219 -4.87 25.21 -1.42
C GLU A 219 -5.07 24.14 -0.36
N ASP A 220 -5.72 24.47 0.74
CA ASP A 220 -6.08 23.55 1.83
C ASP A 220 -4.88 22.75 2.39
N VAL A 221 -3.69 23.37 2.37
CA VAL A 221 -2.45 22.71 2.83
C VAL A 221 -2.53 22.42 4.32
N ARG A 222 -2.59 21.14 4.67
CA ARG A 222 -2.68 20.66 6.04
C ARG A 222 -1.65 19.59 6.31
N SER A 223 -0.92 19.73 7.42
CA SER A 223 0.05 18.74 7.88
C SER A 223 -0.34 18.18 9.24
N VAL A 224 -0.09 16.89 9.43
CA VAL A 224 -0.32 16.20 10.70
C VAL A 224 0.79 15.18 10.98
N GLU A 225 0.91 14.80 12.22
CA GLU A 225 1.61 13.62 12.68
C GLU A 225 0.59 12.69 13.36
N LEU A 226 0.67 11.39 13.11
CA LEU A 226 -0.19 10.40 13.74
C LEU A 226 0.60 9.56 14.74
N ILE A 227 0.08 9.47 15.94
CA ILE A 227 0.63 8.62 17.00
C ILE A 227 -0.37 7.49 17.26
N GLU A 228 0.10 6.24 17.13
CA GLU A 228 -0.68 5.04 17.42
C GLU A 228 -0.11 4.39 18.67
N ARG A 229 -0.98 4.05 19.60
CA ARG A 229 -0.62 3.36 20.83
C ARG A 229 -1.51 2.17 21.07
N GLU A 230 -0.93 0.99 21.05
CA GLU A 230 -1.64 -0.25 21.34
C GLU A 230 -2.09 -0.33 22.81
N LEU A 231 -3.17 -1.08 23.03
CA LEU A 231 -3.67 -1.40 24.35
C LEU A 231 -3.59 -2.91 24.59
N HIS A 232 -2.98 -3.30 25.69
CA HIS A 232 -3.01 -4.69 26.15
C HIS A 232 -4.22 -4.89 27.05
N VAL A 233 -5.13 -5.76 26.61
CA VAL A 233 -6.31 -6.16 27.37
C VAL A 233 -6.12 -7.62 27.81
N GLY A 234 -6.08 -7.86 29.12
CA GLY A 234 -5.87 -9.19 29.67
C GLY A 234 -6.59 -9.42 31.01
N ALA A 235 -6.54 -10.62 31.51
CA ALA A 235 -7.19 -10.99 32.78
C ALA A 235 -6.68 -10.18 33.99
N GLY A 236 -5.44 -9.68 33.94
CA GLY A 236 -4.84 -8.82 34.96
C GLY A 236 -5.15 -7.33 34.84
N GLY A 237 -6.00 -6.94 33.88
CA GLY A 237 -6.38 -5.55 33.63
C GLY A 237 -5.98 -5.05 32.22
N THR A 238 -6.38 -3.81 31.95
CA THR A 238 -6.11 -3.14 30.68
C THR A 238 -5.07 -2.04 30.89
N ARG A 239 -4.07 -1.98 30.01
CA ARG A 239 -3.03 -0.93 30.03
C ARG A 239 -2.55 -0.59 28.62
N PRO A 240 -2.02 0.63 28.38
CA PRO A 240 -1.31 0.92 27.16
C PRO A 240 -0.04 0.06 27.00
N ALA A 241 0.34 -0.22 25.78
CA ALA A 241 1.64 -0.82 25.47
C ALA A 241 2.77 0.08 25.99
N PHE A 242 3.86 -0.52 26.49
CA PHE A 242 5.05 0.23 26.86
C PHE A 242 5.86 0.61 25.63
N ASP A 243 5.93 -0.30 24.67
CA ASP A 243 6.61 -0.05 23.39
C ASP A 243 5.67 0.74 22.47
N MET A 244 6.13 1.88 22.04
CA MET A 244 5.40 2.76 21.12
C MET A 244 6.39 3.40 20.16
N LEU A 245 6.09 3.37 18.88
CA LEU A 245 6.83 4.15 17.90
C LEU A 245 6.37 5.61 17.98
N GLY A 246 7.17 6.46 18.62
CA GLY A 246 6.82 7.85 18.92
C GLY A 246 6.78 8.77 17.72
N HIS A 247 7.49 8.41 16.64
CA HIS A 247 7.51 9.15 15.38
C HIS A 247 7.66 8.20 14.20
N THR A 248 6.92 8.46 13.12
CA THR A 248 7.02 7.73 11.85
C THR A 248 7.31 8.70 10.70
N GLY A 249 6.59 9.80 10.65
CA GLY A 249 6.71 10.85 9.65
C GLY A 249 5.56 11.84 9.73
N PHE A 250 5.71 12.94 9.01
CA PHE A 250 4.70 13.97 8.84
C PHE A 250 3.97 13.77 7.51
N LEU A 251 2.66 13.91 7.56
CA LEU A 251 1.75 13.69 6.46
C LEU A 251 1.15 15.03 6.06
N THR A 252 1.39 15.46 4.83
CA THR A 252 0.82 16.71 4.32
C THR A 252 -0.10 16.40 3.16
N GLY A 253 -1.32 16.92 3.22
CA GLY A 253 -2.27 16.93 2.11
C GLY A 253 -2.49 18.36 1.60
N ALA A 254 -2.69 18.50 0.29
CA ALA A 254 -3.00 19.77 -0.35
C ALA A 254 -3.87 19.52 -1.60
N ARG A 255 -4.69 20.49 -1.96
CA ARG A 255 -5.54 20.44 -3.14
C ARG A 255 -4.97 21.37 -4.23
N ARG A 256 -4.92 20.90 -5.46
CA ARG A 256 -4.57 21.77 -6.59
C ARG A 256 -5.66 22.83 -6.78
N GLY A 257 -5.27 24.09 -6.74
CA GLY A 257 -6.14 25.22 -7.00
C GLY A 257 -6.79 25.22 -8.40
N ARG A 258 -7.70 26.14 -8.61
CA ARG A 258 -8.44 26.29 -9.88
C ARG A 258 -7.60 26.88 -11.01
#